data_ff719be6881566a5410e2a8646e58992
#
_entry.id   ff719be6881566a5410e2a8646e58992
#
_cell.length_a   1.000
_cell.length_b   1.000
_cell.length_c   1.000
_cell.angle_alpha   90.00
_cell.angle_beta   90.00
_cell.angle_gamma   90.00
#
_symmetry.space_group_name_H-M   'P 1'
#
loop_
_entity.id
_entity.type
_entity.pdbx_description
1 polymer ?
#
loop_
_entity_poly.entity_id
_entity_poly.type
_entity_poly.pdbx_seq_one_letter_code
_entity_poly.pdbx_strand_id
1 'polypeptide(L)'
;MGVPTVGKHGYDQHAGTMECETPNQGDAVEIRLERDVMAEAVAWAARSLPNRPTVPILAGLLVRAEGDSVVMSASDNETSAQITLSAQVDEPGESLVSGKLLADIARSLPNKPVQITTDPAKMDLVCGSARFTLQALPVDEYPDLPQMPAATGTVDASVFSRAVAQVVVAAGRDELLPVFTGVRVEINGETLSLLATDRYRMALKEITW
;
A
#
# COMPACT_ATOMS: atom_id res chain seq x y z
N MET A 1 61.85 24.42 -31.35
CA MET A 1 60.53 24.95 -30.98
C MET A 1 59.76 23.80 -30.40
N GLY A 2 59.68 23.71 -29.06
CA GLY A 2 59.09 22.60 -28.35
C GLY A 2 57.66 22.91 -28.08
N VAL A 3 56.78 21.86 -28.24
CA VAL A 3 55.40 21.89 -27.90
C VAL A 3 55.26 21.30 -26.47
N PRO A 4 54.56 21.93 -25.52
CA PRO A 4 54.40 21.38 -24.18
C PRO A 4 53.31 20.33 -24.15
N THR A 5 53.62 19.19 -23.53
CA THR A 5 52.73 18.05 -23.25
C THR A 5 51.81 18.41 -22.07
N VAL A 6 50.50 18.37 -22.29
CA VAL A 6 49.45 18.56 -21.25
C VAL A 6 49.28 17.26 -20.48
N GLY A 7 49.49 17.32 -19.17
CA GLY A 7 49.29 16.22 -18.25
C GLY A 7 47.79 15.84 -18.11
N LYS A 8 47.50 14.53 -18.17
CA LYS A 8 46.20 13.96 -17.85
C LYS A 8 45.98 13.97 -16.34
N HIS A 9 45.04 14.79 -15.87
CA HIS A 9 44.48 14.67 -14.53
C HIS A 9 43.43 13.54 -14.55
N GLY A 10 43.69 12.52 -13.77
CA GLY A 10 42.73 11.45 -13.49
C GLY A 10 41.59 12.00 -12.64
N TYR A 11 40.38 11.86 -13.14
CA TYR A 11 39.17 12.03 -12.35
C TYR A 11 38.91 10.71 -11.62
N ASP A 12 39.14 10.73 -10.31
CA ASP A 12 38.64 9.69 -9.40
C ASP A 12 37.10 9.74 -9.39
N GLN A 13 36.50 8.79 -10.08
CA GLN A 13 35.07 8.52 -10.00
C GLN A 13 34.82 7.57 -8.82
N HIS A 14 34.70 8.12 -7.62
CA HIS A 14 33.98 7.45 -6.55
C HIS A 14 32.49 7.80 -6.67
N ALA A 15 31.82 7.21 -7.66
CA ALA A 15 30.38 7.02 -7.62
C ALA A 15 30.11 5.84 -6.68
N GLY A 16 29.91 6.14 -5.40
CA GLY A 16 29.30 5.18 -4.47
C GLY A 16 27.90 4.86 -4.99
N THR A 17 27.75 3.73 -5.68
CA THR A 17 26.47 3.07 -5.86
C THR A 17 25.98 2.73 -4.47
N MET A 18 24.98 3.47 -3.98
CA MET A 18 24.09 2.98 -2.93
C MET A 18 23.36 1.76 -3.52
N GLU A 19 23.94 0.59 -3.34
CA GLU A 19 23.24 -0.66 -3.51
C GLU A 19 22.12 -0.65 -2.43
N CYS A 20 20.90 -0.47 -2.90
CA CYS A 20 19.73 -0.75 -2.09
C CYS A 20 19.77 -2.26 -1.85
N GLU A 21 20.31 -2.69 -0.69
CA GLU A 21 20.23 -4.09 -0.26
C GLU A 21 18.75 -4.42 -0.16
N THR A 22 18.25 -5.21 -1.11
CA THR A 22 16.95 -5.85 -0.99
C THR A 22 17.02 -6.77 0.24
N PRO A 23 16.10 -6.62 1.23
CA PRO A 23 16.09 -7.49 2.39
C PRO A 23 16.03 -8.94 1.93
N ASN A 24 16.91 -9.76 2.47
CA ASN A 24 17.05 -11.16 2.10
C ASN A 24 15.78 -11.92 2.50
N GLN A 25 15.27 -12.76 1.59
CA GLN A 25 14.08 -13.61 1.83
C GLN A 25 14.34 -14.52 3.05
N GLY A 26 13.63 -14.27 4.14
CA GLY A 26 13.58 -15.20 5.26
C GLY A 26 14.07 -14.69 6.61
N ASP A 27 14.38 -13.40 6.73
CA ASP A 27 14.75 -12.84 8.03
C ASP A 27 13.50 -12.69 8.92
N ALA A 28 13.64 -13.08 10.19
CA ALA A 28 12.58 -12.90 11.17
C ALA A 28 12.25 -11.42 11.29
N VAL A 29 10.98 -11.05 11.17
CA VAL A 29 10.53 -9.66 11.37
C VAL A 29 10.00 -9.53 12.79
N GLU A 30 10.46 -8.52 13.52
CA GLU A 30 9.89 -8.18 14.82
C GLU A 30 9.46 -6.72 14.84
N ILE A 31 8.16 -6.50 15.03
CA ILE A 31 7.56 -5.17 15.05
C ILE A 31 6.58 -5.01 16.20
N ARG A 32 6.50 -3.78 16.70
CA ARG A 32 5.50 -3.37 17.69
C ARG A 32 4.77 -2.12 17.22
N LEU A 33 3.44 -2.16 17.30
CA LEU A 33 2.57 -1.05 16.89
C LEU A 33 1.29 -1.00 17.72
N GLU A 34 0.61 0.16 17.66
CA GLU A 34 -0.66 0.34 18.33
C GLU A 34 -1.78 -0.45 17.65
N ARG A 35 -2.61 -1.12 18.45
CA ARG A 35 -3.68 -1.99 17.96
C ARG A 35 -4.67 -1.27 17.02
N ASP A 36 -5.09 -0.07 17.37
CA ASP A 36 -6.11 0.66 16.59
C ASP A 36 -5.54 1.08 15.23
N VAL A 37 -4.27 1.53 15.20
CA VAL A 37 -3.56 1.89 13.97
C VAL A 37 -3.42 0.67 13.06
N MET A 38 -3.01 -0.48 13.62
CA MET A 38 -2.92 -1.73 12.87
C MET A 38 -4.28 -2.17 12.32
N ALA A 39 -5.32 -2.17 13.16
CA ALA A 39 -6.64 -2.65 12.77
C ALA A 39 -7.26 -1.80 11.65
N GLU A 40 -7.10 -0.48 11.70
CA GLU A 40 -7.56 0.44 10.68
C GLU A 40 -6.81 0.21 9.35
N ALA A 41 -5.48 0.10 9.42
CA ALA A 41 -4.63 -0.11 8.25
C ALA A 41 -4.93 -1.45 7.56
N VAL A 42 -5.00 -2.54 8.33
CA VAL A 42 -5.33 -3.87 7.79
C VAL A 42 -6.74 -3.87 7.19
N ALA A 43 -7.73 -3.26 7.87
CA ALA A 43 -9.09 -3.17 7.36
C ALA A 43 -9.16 -2.34 6.07
N TRP A 44 -8.34 -1.30 5.94
CA TRP A 44 -8.28 -0.47 4.75
C TRP A 44 -7.62 -1.24 3.58
N ALA A 45 -6.44 -1.81 3.79
CA ALA A 45 -5.73 -2.57 2.76
C ALA A 45 -6.53 -3.81 2.29
N ALA A 46 -7.22 -4.49 3.22
CA ALA A 46 -8.03 -5.66 2.91
C ALA A 46 -9.22 -5.37 1.97
N ARG A 47 -9.61 -4.10 1.76
CA ARG A 47 -10.66 -3.73 0.78
C ARG A 47 -10.24 -3.99 -0.66
N SER A 48 -8.95 -3.97 -0.93
CA SER A 48 -8.38 -4.26 -2.27
C SER A 48 -8.14 -5.76 -2.50
N LEU A 49 -8.42 -6.61 -1.52
CA LEU A 49 -8.30 -8.05 -1.70
C LEU A 49 -9.47 -8.59 -2.50
N PRO A 50 -9.22 -9.45 -3.50
CA PRO A 50 -10.28 -10.04 -4.28
C PRO A 50 -11.15 -10.98 -3.42
N ASN A 51 -12.47 -10.93 -3.62
CA ASN A 51 -13.40 -11.82 -2.93
C ASN A 51 -13.22 -13.29 -3.35
N ARG A 52 -12.84 -13.51 -4.60
CA ARG A 52 -12.56 -14.82 -5.20
C ARG A 52 -11.30 -14.69 -6.05
N PRO A 53 -10.11 -14.81 -5.45
CA PRO A 53 -8.87 -14.67 -6.19
C PRO A 53 -8.75 -15.74 -7.27
N THR A 54 -8.37 -15.34 -8.47
CA THR A 54 -8.06 -16.27 -9.57
C THR A 54 -6.78 -17.05 -9.26
N VAL A 55 -5.86 -16.42 -8.54
CA VAL A 55 -4.63 -17.01 -8.02
C VAL A 55 -4.66 -16.89 -6.50
N PRO A 56 -4.55 -17.98 -5.73
CA PRO A 56 -4.68 -17.97 -4.26
C PRO A 56 -3.78 -16.98 -3.54
N ILE A 57 -2.57 -16.72 -4.07
CA ILE A 57 -1.59 -15.80 -3.48
C ILE A 57 -2.13 -14.36 -3.38
N LEU A 58 -3.04 -13.94 -4.27
CA LEU A 58 -3.66 -12.61 -4.25
C LEU A 58 -4.61 -12.40 -3.07
N ALA A 59 -4.96 -13.45 -2.32
CA ALA A 59 -5.64 -13.30 -1.03
C ALA A 59 -4.69 -12.83 0.09
N GLY A 60 -3.39 -12.74 -0.21
CA GLY A 60 -2.35 -12.31 0.70
C GLY A 60 -2.34 -10.80 0.92
N LEU A 61 -1.95 -10.40 2.13
CA LEU A 61 -1.58 -9.05 2.50
C LEU A 61 -0.09 -9.08 2.84
N LEU A 62 0.68 -8.31 2.09
CA LEU A 62 2.12 -8.18 2.28
C LEU A 62 2.38 -7.17 3.40
N VAL A 63 3.16 -7.58 4.38
CA VAL A 63 3.64 -6.77 5.50
C VAL A 63 5.15 -6.64 5.36
N ARG A 64 5.65 -5.43 5.12
CA ARG A 64 7.09 -5.12 5.03
C ARG A 64 7.46 -4.15 6.13
N ALA A 65 8.48 -4.49 6.90
CA ALA A 65 9.02 -3.66 7.97
C ALA A 65 10.40 -3.15 7.58
N GLU A 66 10.59 -1.82 7.64
CA GLU A 66 11.86 -1.18 7.30
C GLU A 66 12.01 0.14 8.08
N GLY A 67 13.18 0.36 8.67
CA GLY A 67 13.44 1.54 9.51
C GLY A 67 12.46 1.63 10.68
N ASP A 68 11.73 2.73 10.79
CA ASP A 68 10.71 2.97 11.83
C ASP A 68 9.28 2.85 11.26
N SER A 69 9.10 2.09 10.21
CA SER A 69 7.82 1.99 9.52
C SER A 69 7.48 0.58 9.07
N VAL A 70 6.18 0.32 9.00
CA VAL A 70 5.61 -0.89 8.41
C VAL A 70 4.72 -0.49 7.25
N VAL A 71 4.95 -1.12 6.11
CA VAL A 71 4.13 -0.97 4.91
C VAL A 71 3.25 -2.20 4.75
N MET A 72 1.94 -1.98 4.71
CA MET A 72 0.97 -3.04 4.44
C MET A 72 0.40 -2.84 3.04
N SER A 73 0.46 -3.88 2.22
CA SER A 73 0.09 -3.81 0.81
C SER A 73 -0.80 -4.96 0.39
N ALA A 74 -1.78 -4.67 -0.48
CA ALA A 74 -2.67 -5.65 -1.09
C ALA A 74 -2.91 -5.31 -2.56
N SER A 75 -3.12 -6.31 -3.40
CA SER A 75 -3.41 -6.12 -4.83
C SER A 75 -4.32 -7.22 -5.35
N ASP A 76 -5.18 -6.85 -6.30
CA ASP A 76 -6.01 -7.79 -7.08
C ASP A 76 -5.60 -7.83 -8.57
N ASN A 77 -4.42 -7.32 -8.94
CA ASN A 77 -3.87 -7.08 -10.27
C ASN A 77 -4.47 -5.88 -11.02
N GLU A 78 -5.64 -5.40 -10.66
CA GLU A 78 -6.26 -4.20 -11.24
C GLU A 78 -6.06 -2.99 -10.34
N THR A 79 -6.19 -3.21 -9.04
CA THR A 79 -6.01 -2.20 -8.01
C THR A 79 -4.98 -2.64 -6.98
N SER A 80 -4.20 -1.69 -6.50
CA SER A 80 -3.25 -1.90 -5.41
C SER A 80 -3.52 -0.89 -4.29
N ALA A 81 -3.47 -1.37 -3.07
CA ALA A 81 -3.56 -0.55 -1.88
C ALA A 81 -2.27 -0.67 -1.09
N GLN A 82 -1.73 0.45 -0.66
CA GLN A 82 -0.53 0.51 0.17
C GLN A 82 -0.74 1.54 1.27
N ILE A 83 -0.44 1.16 2.50
CA ILE A 83 -0.48 2.05 3.65
C ILE A 83 0.79 1.92 4.47
N THR A 84 1.37 3.04 4.84
CA THR A 84 2.58 3.10 5.67
C THR A 84 2.19 3.54 7.08
N LEU A 85 2.68 2.82 8.07
CA LEU A 85 2.44 3.05 9.49
C LEU A 85 3.77 3.29 10.21
N SER A 86 3.77 4.17 11.19
CA SER A 86 4.89 4.24 12.14
C SER A 86 4.82 3.04 13.09
N ALA A 87 5.92 2.35 13.24
CA ALA A 87 6.06 1.19 14.13
C ALA A 87 7.47 1.15 14.70
N GLN A 88 7.61 0.51 15.85
CA GLN A 88 8.93 0.12 16.33
C GLN A 88 9.30 -1.16 15.57
N VAL A 89 10.36 -1.10 14.79
CA VAL A 89 10.91 -2.23 14.03
C VAL A 89 12.20 -2.66 14.72
N ASP A 90 12.19 -3.83 15.31
CA ASP A 90 13.37 -4.40 15.95
C ASP A 90 14.18 -5.25 14.95
N GLU A 91 13.48 -5.97 14.04
CA GLU A 91 14.09 -6.69 12.92
C GLU A 91 13.34 -6.39 11.62
N PRO A 92 14.01 -5.84 10.57
CA PRO A 92 13.40 -5.55 9.29
C PRO A 92 13.19 -6.82 8.46
N GLY A 93 12.20 -6.80 7.56
CA GLY A 93 11.92 -7.89 6.65
C GLY A 93 10.52 -7.84 6.10
N GLU A 94 10.07 -8.95 5.49
CA GLU A 94 8.74 -9.01 4.90
C GLU A 94 8.05 -10.36 5.14
N SER A 95 6.74 -10.34 5.18
CA SER A 95 5.91 -11.53 5.34
C SER A 95 4.58 -11.36 4.62
N LEU A 96 4.11 -12.41 3.98
CA LEU A 96 2.83 -12.47 3.30
C LEU A 96 1.89 -13.40 4.06
N VAL A 97 0.72 -12.90 4.44
CA VAL A 97 -0.28 -13.70 5.18
C VAL A 97 -1.67 -13.49 4.61
N SER A 98 -2.62 -14.39 4.91
CA SER A 98 -4.00 -14.20 4.51
C SER A 98 -4.55 -12.87 5.05
N GLY A 99 -4.81 -11.91 4.15
CA GLY A 99 -5.25 -10.57 4.53
C GLY A 99 -6.64 -10.55 5.15
N LYS A 100 -7.53 -11.43 4.72
CA LYS A 100 -8.87 -11.56 5.30
C LYS A 100 -8.80 -12.08 6.74
N LEU A 101 -7.99 -13.11 6.99
CA LEU A 101 -7.80 -13.66 8.31
C LEU A 101 -7.13 -12.64 9.25
N LEU A 102 -6.10 -11.94 8.77
CA LEU A 102 -5.44 -10.88 9.53
C LEU A 102 -6.42 -9.75 9.89
N ALA A 103 -7.31 -9.35 8.97
CA ALA A 103 -8.33 -8.35 9.23
C ALA A 103 -9.37 -8.80 10.28
N ASP A 104 -9.75 -10.06 10.26
CA ASP A 104 -10.68 -10.63 11.26
C ASP A 104 -10.03 -10.70 12.65
N ILE A 105 -8.77 -11.10 12.72
CA ILE A 105 -7.99 -11.10 13.96
C ILE A 105 -7.82 -9.68 14.48
N ALA A 106 -7.35 -8.74 13.65
CA ALA A 106 -7.09 -7.36 14.06
C ALA A 106 -8.31 -6.67 14.68
N ARG A 107 -9.52 -6.97 14.18
CA ARG A 107 -10.79 -6.50 14.77
C ARG A 107 -11.08 -7.07 16.14
N SER A 108 -10.64 -8.29 16.42
CA SER A 108 -10.91 -9.01 17.67
C SER A 108 -9.87 -8.76 18.78
N LEU A 109 -8.74 -8.12 18.46
CA LEU A 109 -7.66 -7.86 19.42
C LEU A 109 -8.11 -6.93 20.56
N PRO A 110 -7.65 -7.15 21.78
CA PRO A 110 -7.86 -6.23 22.91
C PRO A 110 -7.11 -4.90 22.67
N ASN A 111 -7.56 -3.83 23.32
CA ASN A 111 -6.92 -2.52 23.19
C ASN A 111 -5.60 -2.44 23.96
N LYS A 112 -4.55 -3.04 23.39
CA LYS A 112 -3.17 -3.07 23.87
C LYS A 112 -2.22 -3.07 22.67
N PRO A 113 -0.94 -2.67 22.83
CA PRO A 113 0.04 -2.78 21.77
C PRO A 113 0.15 -4.21 21.22
N VAL A 114 0.32 -4.30 19.91
CA VAL A 114 0.48 -5.56 19.19
C VAL A 114 1.95 -5.76 18.88
N GLN A 115 2.45 -6.93 19.20
CA GLN A 115 3.75 -7.41 18.78
C GLN A 115 3.54 -8.47 17.70
N ILE A 116 4.23 -8.31 16.60
CA ILE A 116 4.22 -9.25 15.47
C ILE A 116 5.65 -9.77 15.31
N THR A 117 5.77 -11.08 15.26
CA THR A 117 7.03 -11.75 14.97
C THR A 117 6.78 -12.71 13.82
N THR A 118 7.65 -12.69 12.80
CA THR A 118 7.49 -13.58 11.65
C THR A 118 8.71 -14.48 11.50
N ASP A 119 8.47 -15.64 10.95
CA ASP A 119 9.47 -16.52 10.36
C ASP A 119 9.00 -16.96 8.96
N PRO A 120 9.81 -17.65 8.15
CA PRO A 120 9.42 -18.04 6.78
C PRO A 120 8.14 -18.87 6.69
N ALA A 121 7.70 -19.51 7.78
CA ALA A 121 6.54 -20.40 7.79
C ALA A 121 5.30 -19.77 8.42
N LYS A 122 5.47 -18.79 9.30
CA LYS A 122 4.34 -18.24 10.09
C LYS A 122 4.57 -16.81 10.57
N MET A 123 3.47 -16.16 10.90
CA MET A 123 3.39 -14.89 11.58
C MET A 123 2.68 -15.10 12.92
N ASP A 124 3.35 -14.77 14.01
CA ASP A 124 2.79 -14.79 15.36
C ASP A 124 2.40 -13.37 15.78
N LEU A 125 1.15 -13.18 16.24
CA LEU A 125 0.65 -11.93 16.80
C LEU A 125 0.40 -12.10 18.29
N VAL A 126 0.92 -11.19 19.09
CA VAL A 126 0.70 -11.14 20.52
C VAL A 126 0.12 -9.79 20.92
N CYS A 127 -1.03 -9.79 21.59
CA CYS A 127 -1.69 -8.58 22.07
C CYS A 127 -2.25 -8.83 23.48
N GLY A 128 -1.52 -8.40 24.50
CA GLY A 128 -1.85 -8.72 25.90
C GLY A 128 -1.83 -10.22 26.17
N SER A 129 -2.98 -10.82 26.47
CA SER A 129 -3.12 -12.28 26.67
C SER A 129 -3.52 -13.03 25.40
N ALA A 130 -3.93 -12.31 24.34
CA ALA A 130 -4.32 -12.93 23.09
C ALA A 130 -3.07 -13.28 22.25
N ARG A 131 -3.08 -14.48 21.66
CA ARG A 131 -2.04 -14.97 20.77
C ARG A 131 -2.69 -15.61 19.57
N PHE A 132 -2.17 -15.29 18.38
CA PHE A 132 -2.62 -15.84 17.11
C PHE A 132 -1.39 -16.20 16.28
N THR A 133 -1.52 -17.30 15.55
CA THR A 133 -0.50 -17.72 14.57
C THR A 133 -1.17 -17.86 13.22
N LEU A 134 -0.64 -17.17 12.22
CA LEU A 134 -1.05 -17.27 10.82
C LEU A 134 0.04 -18.00 10.04
N GLN A 135 -0.38 -18.83 9.09
CA GLN A 135 0.57 -19.42 8.14
C GLN A 135 1.05 -18.32 7.17
N ALA A 136 2.36 -18.22 7.00
CA ALA A 136 2.96 -17.37 5.98
C ALA A 136 2.77 -18.02 4.59
N LEU A 137 2.62 -17.16 3.60
CA LEU A 137 2.58 -17.51 2.18
C LEU A 137 3.94 -17.16 1.54
N PRO A 138 4.34 -17.82 0.46
CA PRO A 138 5.60 -17.51 -0.21
C PRO A 138 5.56 -16.08 -0.81
N VAL A 139 6.45 -15.22 -0.33
CA VAL A 139 6.51 -13.81 -0.76
C VAL A 139 6.98 -13.68 -2.19
N ASP A 140 7.89 -14.54 -2.63
CA ASP A 140 8.44 -14.61 -3.98
C ASP A 140 7.40 -14.94 -5.07
N GLU A 141 6.28 -15.54 -4.70
CA GLU A 141 5.16 -15.77 -5.62
C GLU A 141 4.18 -14.57 -5.69
N TYR A 142 4.33 -13.56 -4.80
CA TYR A 142 3.46 -12.40 -4.81
C TYR A 142 3.88 -11.43 -5.92
N PRO A 143 2.93 -10.89 -6.71
CA PRO A 143 3.28 -10.00 -7.81
C PRO A 143 3.91 -8.71 -7.31
N ASP A 144 4.88 -8.19 -8.07
CA ASP A 144 5.45 -6.88 -7.83
C ASP A 144 4.37 -5.80 -7.85
N LEU A 145 4.33 -5.00 -6.80
CA LEU A 145 3.37 -3.91 -6.71
C LEU A 145 3.87 -2.71 -7.52
N PRO A 146 2.98 -2.02 -8.25
CA PRO A 146 3.37 -0.82 -8.97
C PRO A 146 3.86 0.24 -8.00
N GLN A 147 4.96 0.90 -8.36
CA GLN A 147 5.47 2.02 -7.57
C GLN A 147 4.46 3.17 -7.56
N MET A 148 4.25 3.75 -6.39
CA MET A 148 3.42 4.95 -6.26
C MET A 148 4.05 6.10 -7.05
N PRO A 149 3.32 6.73 -7.98
CA PRO A 149 3.84 7.90 -8.69
C PRO A 149 4.07 9.05 -7.71
N ALA A 150 4.97 9.96 -8.08
CA ALA A 150 5.19 11.17 -7.31
C ALA A 150 3.90 11.99 -7.21
N ALA A 151 3.63 12.56 -6.03
CA ALA A 151 2.49 13.46 -5.85
C ALA A 151 2.65 14.70 -6.74
N THR A 152 1.61 15.00 -7.53
CA THR A 152 1.59 16.16 -8.46
C THR A 152 0.85 17.35 -7.88
N GLY A 153 0.10 17.18 -6.80
CA GLY A 153 -0.65 18.24 -6.14
C GLY A 153 -1.32 17.77 -4.87
N THR A 154 -2.02 18.68 -4.23
CA THR A 154 -2.77 18.43 -2.99
C THR A 154 -4.17 19.02 -3.09
N VAL A 155 -5.11 18.40 -2.41
CA VAL A 155 -6.50 18.88 -2.28
C VAL A 155 -6.95 18.73 -0.83
N ASP A 156 -7.78 19.68 -0.35
CA ASP A 156 -8.37 19.56 0.97
C ASP A 156 -9.27 18.31 1.05
N ALA A 157 -9.00 17.44 2.02
CA ALA A 157 -9.68 16.15 2.16
C ALA A 157 -11.19 16.29 2.35
N SER A 158 -11.66 17.33 3.07
CA SER A 158 -13.07 17.55 3.34
C SER A 158 -13.82 18.04 2.08
N VAL A 159 -13.17 18.89 1.29
CA VAL A 159 -13.69 19.41 0.01
C VAL A 159 -13.79 18.25 -0.99
N PHE A 160 -12.72 17.46 -1.12
CA PHE A 160 -12.68 16.32 -2.02
C PHE A 160 -13.72 15.25 -1.67
N SER A 161 -13.77 14.85 -0.40
CA SER A 161 -14.74 13.85 0.08
C SER A 161 -16.18 14.26 -0.20
N ARG A 162 -16.52 15.54 0.05
CA ARG A 162 -17.85 16.09 -0.24
C ARG A 162 -18.15 16.10 -1.74
N ALA A 163 -17.16 16.48 -2.56
CA ALA A 163 -17.31 16.50 -4.01
C ALA A 163 -17.57 15.09 -4.57
N VAL A 164 -16.80 14.09 -4.12
CA VAL A 164 -17.00 12.69 -4.49
C VAL A 164 -18.39 12.19 -4.06
N ALA A 165 -18.81 12.47 -2.82
CA ALA A 165 -20.13 12.08 -2.33
C ALA A 165 -21.28 12.67 -3.15
N GLN A 166 -21.13 13.90 -3.67
CA GLN A 166 -22.12 14.54 -4.53
C GLN A 166 -22.21 13.92 -5.94
N VAL A 167 -21.12 13.40 -6.46
CA VAL A 167 -21.03 12.89 -7.83
C VAL A 167 -21.29 11.39 -7.90
N VAL A 168 -20.81 10.60 -6.94
CA VAL A 168 -20.89 9.14 -6.95
C VAL A 168 -22.34 8.62 -7.00
N VAL A 169 -23.32 9.41 -6.59
CA VAL A 169 -24.75 9.04 -6.64
C VAL A 169 -25.26 8.85 -8.06
N ALA A 170 -24.56 9.40 -9.07
CA ALA A 170 -24.87 9.22 -10.47
C ALA A 170 -24.07 8.10 -11.14
N ALA A 171 -23.15 7.45 -10.45
CA ALA A 171 -22.44 6.29 -10.99
C ALA A 171 -23.37 5.08 -11.12
N GLY A 172 -23.18 4.34 -12.20
CA GLY A 172 -23.91 3.09 -12.47
C GLY A 172 -23.52 1.99 -11.47
N ARG A 173 -24.37 0.97 -11.38
CA ARG A 173 -24.14 -0.23 -10.54
C ARG A 173 -24.06 -1.51 -11.37
N ASP A 174 -24.18 -1.38 -12.69
CA ASP A 174 -24.14 -2.51 -13.62
C ASP A 174 -22.67 -2.83 -13.95
N GLU A 175 -22.17 -3.93 -13.41
CA GLU A 175 -20.79 -4.40 -13.64
C GLU A 175 -20.54 -4.82 -15.10
N LEU A 176 -21.60 -5.04 -15.90
CA LEU A 176 -21.46 -5.31 -17.32
C LEU A 176 -21.06 -4.06 -18.12
N LEU A 177 -21.17 -2.89 -17.51
CA LEU A 177 -20.81 -1.60 -18.08
C LEU A 177 -19.83 -0.84 -17.16
N PRO A 178 -18.61 -1.36 -16.98
CA PRO A 178 -17.68 -0.88 -15.95
C PRO A 178 -17.31 0.60 -16.12
N VAL A 179 -17.34 1.11 -17.34
CA VAL A 179 -17.05 2.53 -17.65
C VAL A 179 -17.99 3.51 -16.94
N PHE A 180 -19.20 3.07 -16.59
CA PHE A 180 -20.19 3.89 -15.89
C PHE A 180 -20.19 3.67 -14.37
N THR A 181 -19.43 2.72 -13.83
CA THR A 181 -19.41 2.45 -12.40
C THR A 181 -18.44 3.33 -11.62
N GLY A 182 -17.61 4.10 -12.32
CA GLY A 182 -16.58 4.96 -11.74
C GLY A 182 -16.93 6.45 -11.76
N VAL A 183 -16.09 7.21 -11.05
CA VAL A 183 -16.05 8.67 -11.13
C VAL A 183 -14.86 9.05 -12.00
N ARG A 184 -15.11 9.75 -13.11
CA ARG A 184 -14.06 10.34 -13.95
C ARG A 184 -13.51 11.57 -13.24
N VAL A 185 -12.20 11.64 -13.16
CA VAL A 185 -11.47 12.79 -12.60
C VAL A 185 -10.69 13.43 -13.73
N GLU A 186 -10.89 14.71 -13.95
CA GLU A 186 -10.13 15.53 -14.91
C GLU A 186 -9.45 16.69 -14.18
N ILE A 187 -8.18 16.94 -14.53
CA ILE A 187 -7.39 18.03 -14.01
C ILE A 187 -7.11 19.01 -15.14
N ASN A 188 -7.54 20.26 -14.99
CA ASN A 188 -7.29 21.32 -15.94
C ASN A 188 -6.84 22.59 -15.22
N GLY A 189 -5.52 22.83 -15.23
CA GLY A 189 -4.93 23.91 -14.45
C GLY A 189 -5.21 23.74 -12.95
N GLU A 190 -5.87 24.72 -12.34
CA GLU A 190 -6.24 24.70 -10.93
C GLU A 190 -7.64 24.10 -10.68
N THR A 191 -8.28 23.56 -11.69
CA THR A 191 -9.62 22.97 -11.59
C THR A 191 -9.56 21.46 -11.63
N LEU A 192 -10.16 20.82 -10.63
CA LEU A 192 -10.40 19.39 -10.56
C LEU A 192 -11.89 19.14 -10.82
N SER A 193 -12.22 18.49 -11.93
CA SER A 193 -13.59 18.13 -12.32
C SER A 193 -13.84 16.66 -12.03
N LEU A 194 -14.91 16.36 -11.29
CA LEU A 194 -15.38 15.01 -10.99
C LEU A 194 -16.70 14.79 -11.72
N LEU A 195 -16.80 13.71 -12.48
CA LEU A 195 -17.99 13.40 -13.26
C LEU A 195 -18.37 11.93 -13.11
N ALA A 196 -19.65 11.64 -12.90
CA ALA A 196 -20.21 10.31 -12.97
C ALA A 196 -21.53 10.31 -13.76
N THR A 197 -21.83 9.19 -14.41
CA THR A 197 -23.08 9.00 -15.16
C THR A 197 -23.44 7.51 -15.22
N ASP A 198 -24.73 7.21 -15.24
CA ASP A 198 -25.29 5.87 -15.49
C ASP A 198 -26.05 5.78 -16.82
N ARG A 199 -25.84 6.73 -17.74
CA ARG A 199 -26.55 6.95 -19.02
C ARG A 199 -27.89 7.69 -18.90
N TYR A 200 -28.55 7.64 -17.74
CA TYR A 200 -29.85 8.27 -17.51
C TYR A 200 -29.74 9.60 -16.74
N ARG A 201 -28.70 9.71 -15.93
CA ARG A 201 -28.38 10.90 -15.14
C ARG A 201 -26.88 11.14 -15.13
N MET A 202 -26.48 12.37 -14.87
CA MET A 202 -25.08 12.79 -14.79
C MET A 202 -24.94 13.76 -13.63
N ALA A 203 -23.85 13.63 -12.90
CA ALA A 203 -23.44 14.61 -11.92
C ALA A 203 -22.03 15.09 -12.23
N LEU A 204 -21.84 16.41 -12.17
CA LEU A 204 -20.55 17.08 -12.34
C LEU A 204 -20.29 17.96 -11.13
N LYS A 205 -19.09 17.91 -10.61
CA LYS A 205 -18.62 18.81 -9.55
C LYS A 205 -17.21 19.28 -9.88
N GLU A 206 -17.02 20.57 -9.80
CA GLU A 206 -15.72 21.21 -9.94
C GLU A 206 -15.26 21.75 -8.59
N ILE A 207 -14.00 21.60 -8.30
CA ILE A 207 -13.31 22.11 -7.10
C ILE A 207 -11.95 22.67 -7.52
N THR A 208 -11.42 23.58 -6.72
CA THR A 208 -10.05 24.09 -6.87
C THR A 208 -9.08 23.17 -6.14
N TRP A 209 -7.91 22.96 -6.74
CA TRP A 209 -6.87 22.10 -6.16
C TRP A 209 -5.49 22.74 -6.33
#